data_03e14140c5b8d60b945769125737d8f5
#
_entry.id   03e14140c5b8d60b945769125737d8f5
#
_cell.length_a   1.000
_cell.length_b   1.000
_cell.length_c   1.000
_cell.angle_alpha   90.00
_cell.angle_beta   90.00
_cell.angle_gamma   90.00
#
_symmetry.space_group_name_H-M   'P 1'
#
loop_
_entity.id
_entity.type
_entity.pdbx_description
1 polymer ?
#
loop_
_entity_poly.entity_id
_entity_poly.type
_entity_poly.pdbx_seq_one_letter_code
_entity_poly.pdbx_strand_id
1 'polypeptide(L)'
;MQDSSAREAPGDRATHKLFENVTCPFCGMLCDDLEVENRDGALKVLKNGCGRSIAGFERKLPPSRPQIRGKDVTLAEAVKEAAALIGKANNPLFGGLATDVEGMRAALSLAERAGGVVDHALSEGQYRNVKVLQSAGWTTSTLTETRNRADLLIVVGSDIRKLHPRFFDRVVSPPDSMFDVTALKRTVVFIGEVPERAAVNGPQVGDTVALPCKVEQIGEVLGALRARLRGFRVNAKTAGGIAIAKINALVELCRQAKYGVVVWAPPTLDLPHAELTVDQATGLVKDLNQTQRFAGLSLGGNEGAVTAAAVSTWQSGFPLRISYASGAPHFDPYRYSINRMLIAGEGDLLVWIASISPDFAPPATDVAMVVLGTPGLKLPQPAAVFMPVGTPGVDHAGRLIRCDSVVSLPLKNLHRAELPRVADVLASIEAAL
;
A
#
# COMPACT_ATOMS: atom_id res chain seq x y z
N MET A 1 -55.89 -15.13 -43.22
CA MET A 1 -56.39 -14.95 -41.85
C MET A 1 -55.20 -14.52 -41.02
N GLN A 2 -55.35 -13.45 -40.35
CA GLN A 2 -54.29 -12.52 -39.88
C GLN A 2 -53.34 -13.14 -38.87
N ASP A 3 -52.09 -13.04 -39.18
CA ASP A 3 -50.94 -13.24 -38.29
C ASP A 3 -50.68 -11.92 -37.52
N SER A 4 -50.89 -11.95 -36.22
CA SER A 4 -50.62 -10.83 -35.30
C SER A 4 -49.34 -11.13 -34.51
N SER A 5 -48.17 -10.93 -35.12
CA SER A 5 -46.90 -10.91 -34.40
C SER A 5 -46.78 -9.59 -33.66
N ALA A 6 -47.15 -9.55 -32.37
CA ALA A 6 -46.79 -8.48 -31.47
C ALA A 6 -45.24 -8.52 -31.26
N ARG A 7 -44.54 -7.50 -31.79
CA ARG A 7 -43.17 -7.21 -31.44
C ARG A 7 -43.11 -6.70 -30.00
N GLU A 8 -42.66 -7.55 -29.10
CA GLU A 8 -42.24 -7.09 -27.78
C GLU A 8 -41.06 -6.13 -27.95
N ALA A 9 -41.20 -4.92 -27.43
CA ALA A 9 -40.10 -3.97 -27.29
C ALA A 9 -39.03 -4.59 -26.40
N PRO A 10 -37.73 -4.32 -26.62
CA PRO A 10 -36.65 -4.79 -25.74
C PRO A 10 -36.79 -4.08 -24.39
N GLY A 11 -37.41 -4.79 -23.45
CA GLY A 11 -37.46 -4.37 -22.06
C GLY A 11 -36.04 -4.25 -21.51
N ASP A 12 -35.78 -3.15 -20.90
CA ASP A 12 -34.57 -2.79 -20.14
C ASP A 12 -34.38 -3.89 -19.06
N ARG A 13 -33.62 -4.94 -19.38
CA ARG A 13 -33.27 -5.98 -18.42
C ARG A 13 -32.22 -5.38 -17.51
N ALA A 14 -32.60 -5.03 -16.30
CA ALA A 14 -31.69 -4.68 -15.21
C ALA A 14 -30.46 -5.59 -15.26
N THR A 15 -29.27 -5.01 -15.46
CA THR A 15 -28.04 -5.78 -15.55
C THR A 15 -27.59 -6.17 -14.15
N HIS A 16 -27.94 -7.40 -13.75
CA HIS A 16 -27.51 -7.99 -12.49
C HIS A 16 -26.36 -8.95 -12.75
N LYS A 17 -25.19 -8.69 -12.14
CA LYS A 17 -24.02 -9.55 -12.28
C LYS A 17 -23.32 -9.74 -10.94
N LEU A 18 -23.12 -11.01 -10.57
CA LEU A 18 -22.34 -11.41 -9.40
C LEU A 18 -20.89 -11.72 -9.83
N PHE A 19 -19.94 -11.18 -9.08
CA PHE A 19 -18.52 -11.46 -9.23
C PHE A 19 -18.00 -12.13 -7.95
N GLU A 20 -17.48 -13.33 -8.09
CA GLU A 20 -16.82 -14.08 -7.03
C GLU A 20 -15.30 -13.95 -7.11
N ASN A 21 -14.60 -14.18 -6.01
CA ASN A 21 -13.13 -14.09 -5.93
C ASN A 21 -12.62 -12.77 -6.51
N VAL A 22 -13.18 -11.67 -6.00
CA VAL A 22 -12.79 -10.32 -6.42
C VAL A 22 -11.59 -9.88 -5.58
N THR A 23 -10.53 -9.47 -6.26
CA THR A 23 -9.38 -8.83 -5.62
C THR A 23 -9.68 -7.38 -5.30
N CYS A 24 -9.54 -7.00 -4.03
CA CYS A 24 -9.76 -5.64 -3.53
C CYS A 24 -8.51 -4.76 -3.71
N PRO A 25 -8.59 -3.62 -4.43
CA PRO A 25 -7.43 -2.74 -4.65
C PRO A 25 -7.18 -1.72 -3.52
N PHE A 26 -8.07 -1.61 -2.52
CA PHE A 26 -8.10 -0.48 -1.59
C PHE A 26 -7.16 -0.57 -0.38
N CYS A 27 -6.35 -1.61 -0.28
CA CYS A 27 -5.20 -1.67 0.62
C CYS A 27 -4.19 -2.73 0.17
N GLY A 28 -2.97 -2.66 0.70
CA GLY A 28 -1.86 -3.55 0.31
C GLY A 28 -2.08 -5.05 0.56
N MET A 29 -3.08 -5.44 1.36
CA MET A 29 -3.44 -6.85 1.55
C MET A 29 -3.97 -7.51 0.28
N LEU A 30 -4.59 -6.75 -0.62
CA LEU A 30 -5.22 -7.23 -1.85
C LEU A 30 -6.04 -8.50 -1.61
N CYS A 31 -6.98 -8.44 -0.64
CA CYS A 31 -7.89 -9.56 -0.35
C CYS A 31 -8.58 -10.01 -1.64
N ASP A 32 -8.52 -11.30 -1.96
CA ASP A 32 -8.94 -11.89 -3.24
C ASP A 32 -10.14 -12.85 -3.10
N ASP A 33 -10.83 -12.75 -1.99
CA ASP A 33 -11.94 -13.61 -1.57
C ASP A 33 -13.28 -12.89 -1.49
N LEU A 34 -13.41 -11.68 -2.07
CA LEU A 34 -14.63 -10.91 -1.99
C LEU A 34 -15.68 -11.39 -2.99
N GLU A 35 -16.96 -11.30 -2.60
CA GLU A 35 -18.07 -11.35 -3.53
C GLU A 35 -18.65 -9.94 -3.70
N VAL A 36 -18.75 -9.50 -4.95
CA VAL A 36 -19.25 -8.16 -5.31
C VAL A 36 -20.36 -8.30 -6.35
N GLU A 37 -21.49 -7.69 -6.08
CA GLU A 37 -22.62 -7.58 -6.99
C GLU A 37 -22.55 -6.26 -7.75
N ASN A 38 -22.79 -6.30 -9.06
CA ASN A 38 -23.09 -5.11 -9.86
C ASN A 38 -24.58 -5.14 -10.21
N ARG A 39 -25.30 -4.13 -9.77
CA ARG A 39 -26.72 -3.95 -10.07
C ARG A 39 -26.89 -2.56 -10.70
N ASP A 40 -27.08 -2.56 -12.02
CA ASP A 40 -27.26 -1.33 -12.82
C ASP A 40 -26.13 -0.29 -12.64
N GLY A 41 -24.90 -0.77 -12.55
CA GLY A 41 -23.73 0.09 -12.33
C GLY A 41 -23.42 0.38 -10.86
N ALA A 42 -24.32 0.06 -9.92
CA ALA A 42 -24.04 0.17 -8.49
C ALA A 42 -23.39 -1.10 -7.97
N LEU A 43 -22.20 -0.96 -7.38
CA LEU A 43 -21.48 -2.09 -6.78
C LEU A 43 -21.88 -2.25 -5.31
N LYS A 44 -21.99 -3.51 -4.86
CA LYS A 44 -22.25 -3.87 -3.47
C LYS A 44 -21.37 -5.04 -3.06
N VAL A 45 -20.67 -4.91 -1.95
CA VAL A 45 -19.87 -5.99 -1.36
C VAL A 45 -20.80 -6.89 -0.54
N LEU A 46 -20.90 -8.16 -0.94
CA LEU A 46 -21.79 -9.14 -0.30
C LEU A 46 -21.09 -9.98 0.76
N LYS A 47 -19.82 -10.39 0.48
CA LYS A 47 -19.05 -11.23 1.39
C LYS A 47 -17.59 -10.75 1.53
N ASN A 48 -17.02 -11.03 2.67
CA ASN A 48 -15.62 -10.82 3.00
C ASN A 48 -15.14 -9.37 2.89
N GLY A 49 -16.10 -8.41 2.94
CA GLY A 49 -15.79 -6.99 2.94
C GLY A 49 -15.24 -6.49 4.27
N CYS A 50 -14.49 -5.41 4.21
CA CYS A 50 -14.09 -4.58 5.35
C CYS A 50 -14.49 -3.12 5.08
N GLY A 51 -14.38 -2.25 6.08
CA GLY A 51 -14.73 -0.83 5.89
C GLY A 51 -14.07 -0.16 4.69
N ARG A 52 -12.80 -0.49 4.38
CA ARG A 52 -12.11 0.04 3.19
C ARG A 52 -12.67 -0.48 1.88
N SER A 53 -12.94 -1.80 1.78
CA SER A 53 -13.49 -2.38 0.55
C SER A 53 -14.91 -1.89 0.30
N ILE A 54 -15.75 -1.82 1.34
CA ILE A 54 -17.12 -1.30 1.24
C ILE A 54 -17.08 0.16 0.78
N ALA A 55 -16.31 1.02 1.48
CA ALA A 55 -16.16 2.42 1.09
C ALA A 55 -15.61 2.61 -0.33
N GLY A 56 -14.73 1.71 -0.79
CA GLY A 56 -14.14 1.78 -2.10
C GLY A 56 -15.05 1.30 -3.24
N PHE A 57 -15.68 0.12 -3.08
CA PHE A 57 -16.54 -0.44 -4.13
C PHE A 57 -17.93 0.24 -4.19
N GLU A 58 -18.52 0.57 -3.04
CA GLU A 58 -19.89 1.10 -2.96
C GLU A 58 -19.92 2.64 -3.09
N ARG A 59 -18.78 3.29 -3.31
CA ARG A 59 -18.74 4.75 -3.45
C ARG A 59 -19.47 5.20 -4.70
N LYS A 60 -20.25 6.27 -4.57
CA LYS A 60 -20.87 6.95 -5.69
C LYS A 60 -19.86 7.98 -6.23
N LEU A 61 -19.46 7.81 -7.49
CA LEU A 61 -18.58 8.75 -8.15
C LEU A 61 -19.39 9.95 -8.67
N PRO A 62 -18.97 11.20 -8.38
CA PRO A 62 -19.59 12.36 -8.99
C PRO A 62 -19.28 12.39 -10.49
N PRO A 63 -20.17 12.95 -11.33
CA PRO A 63 -19.83 13.25 -12.71
C PRO A 63 -18.55 14.09 -12.76
N SER A 64 -17.61 13.70 -13.60
CA SER A 64 -16.33 14.40 -13.71
C SER A 64 -15.89 14.46 -15.16
N ARG A 65 -15.35 15.60 -15.56
CA ARG A 65 -14.83 15.86 -16.92
C ARG A 65 -13.41 16.34 -16.84
N PRO A 66 -12.61 16.18 -17.90
CA PRO A 66 -11.32 16.82 -18.00
C PRO A 66 -11.45 18.33 -17.88
N GLN A 67 -10.51 18.96 -17.19
CA GLN A 67 -10.53 20.40 -16.93
C GLN A 67 -9.16 21.04 -17.17
N ILE A 68 -9.15 22.23 -17.71
CA ILE A 68 -7.99 23.12 -17.75
C ILE A 68 -8.35 24.36 -16.92
N ARG A 69 -7.62 24.58 -15.81
CA ARG A 69 -7.84 25.69 -14.86
C ARG A 69 -9.32 25.81 -14.42
N GLY A 70 -9.92 24.66 -14.12
CA GLY A 70 -11.30 24.55 -13.65
C GLY A 70 -12.38 24.68 -14.74
N LYS A 71 -12.03 24.81 -16.01
CA LYS A 71 -12.98 24.82 -17.13
C LYS A 71 -13.03 23.46 -17.80
N ASP A 72 -14.23 22.94 -18.00
CA ASP A 72 -14.45 21.67 -18.69
C ASP A 72 -13.94 21.74 -20.13
N VAL A 73 -13.21 20.73 -20.55
CA VAL A 73 -12.64 20.57 -21.88
C VAL A 73 -12.75 19.10 -22.33
N THR A 74 -12.37 18.83 -23.57
CA THR A 74 -12.21 17.45 -24.05
C THR A 74 -10.94 16.81 -23.47
N LEU A 75 -10.88 15.46 -23.43
CA LEU A 75 -9.67 14.76 -23.00
C LEU A 75 -8.47 15.10 -23.91
N ALA A 76 -8.69 15.24 -25.22
CA ALA A 76 -7.63 15.59 -26.17
C ALA A 76 -7.03 16.99 -25.89
N GLU A 77 -7.86 17.97 -25.54
CA GLU A 77 -7.39 19.30 -25.14
C GLU A 77 -6.61 19.26 -23.84
N ALA A 78 -7.09 18.50 -22.83
CA ALA A 78 -6.41 18.32 -21.56
C ALA A 78 -5.05 17.62 -21.73
N VAL A 79 -4.97 16.57 -22.55
CA VAL A 79 -3.73 15.87 -22.92
C VAL A 79 -2.72 16.82 -23.57
N LYS A 80 -3.16 17.62 -24.53
CA LYS A 80 -2.30 18.59 -25.21
C LYS A 80 -1.74 19.64 -24.25
N GLU A 81 -2.57 20.18 -23.36
CA GLU A 81 -2.13 21.16 -22.36
C GLU A 81 -1.18 20.52 -21.33
N ALA A 82 -1.47 19.29 -20.89
CA ALA A 82 -0.58 18.55 -20.00
C ALA A 82 0.80 18.30 -20.63
N ALA A 83 0.84 17.86 -21.90
CA ALA A 83 2.08 17.70 -22.65
C ALA A 83 2.85 19.02 -22.76
N ALA A 84 2.15 20.14 -23.10
CA ALA A 84 2.78 21.45 -23.19
C ALA A 84 3.38 21.93 -21.85
N LEU A 85 2.72 21.65 -20.72
CA LEU A 85 3.24 21.97 -19.39
C LEU A 85 4.47 21.11 -19.04
N ILE A 86 4.39 19.81 -19.29
CA ILE A 86 5.50 18.88 -19.03
C ILE A 86 6.71 19.22 -19.91
N GLY A 87 6.51 19.47 -21.19
CA GLY A 87 7.59 19.82 -22.12
C GLY A 87 8.27 21.16 -21.84
N LYS A 88 7.62 22.05 -21.07
CA LYS A 88 8.20 23.34 -20.63
C LYS A 88 8.87 23.26 -19.25
N ALA A 89 8.55 22.26 -18.46
CA ALA A 89 9.09 22.12 -17.12
C ALA A 89 10.59 21.76 -17.18
N ASN A 90 11.37 22.39 -16.30
CA ASN A 90 12.80 22.08 -16.17
C ASN A 90 13.04 20.91 -15.23
N ASN A 91 12.18 20.73 -14.22
CA ASN A 91 12.30 19.67 -13.24
C ASN A 91 10.90 19.16 -12.83
N PRO A 92 10.19 18.44 -13.73
CA PRO A 92 8.86 17.92 -13.43
C PRO A 92 8.94 16.78 -12.42
N LEU A 93 8.06 16.83 -11.42
CA LEU A 93 7.95 15.85 -10.35
C LEU A 93 6.74 14.93 -10.62
N PHE A 94 6.95 13.63 -10.68
CA PHE A 94 5.91 12.61 -10.85
C PHE A 94 5.61 11.95 -9.52
N GLY A 95 4.51 12.37 -8.89
CA GLY A 95 4.11 12.00 -7.53
C GLY A 95 2.75 11.32 -7.44
N GLY A 96 2.33 11.03 -6.20
CA GLY A 96 1.14 10.21 -5.96
C GLY A 96 1.41 8.76 -6.33
N LEU A 97 1.30 8.44 -7.61
CA LEU A 97 1.58 7.14 -8.23
C LEU A 97 0.66 6.02 -7.74
N ALA A 98 -0.54 6.37 -7.24
CA ALA A 98 -1.57 5.41 -6.86
C ALA A 98 -2.26 4.87 -8.11
N THR A 99 -1.67 3.84 -8.70
CA THR A 99 -2.15 3.21 -9.94
C THR A 99 -1.71 1.74 -10.00
N ASP A 100 -2.15 1.03 -11.03
CA ASP A 100 -1.77 -0.36 -11.31
C ASP A 100 -0.40 -0.47 -12.01
N VAL A 101 0.01 -1.70 -12.32
CA VAL A 101 1.29 -2.00 -12.99
C VAL A 101 1.44 -1.23 -14.30
N GLU A 102 0.42 -1.23 -15.16
CA GLU A 102 0.51 -0.58 -16.47
C GLU A 102 0.53 0.95 -16.35
N GLY A 103 -0.26 1.52 -15.43
CA GLY A 103 -0.22 2.95 -15.13
C GLY A 103 1.15 3.38 -14.59
N MET A 104 1.77 2.57 -13.72
CA MET A 104 3.11 2.88 -13.22
C MET A 104 4.20 2.77 -14.30
N ARG A 105 4.10 1.78 -15.21
CA ARG A 105 5.02 1.67 -16.35
C ARG A 105 4.94 2.90 -17.26
N ALA A 106 3.73 3.35 -17.57
CA ALA A 106 3.54 4.55 -18.38
C ALA A 106 4.04 5.82 -17.66
N ALA A 107 3.89 5.89 -16.33
CA ALA A 107 4.41 7.01 -15.54
C ALA A 107 5.94 7.08 -15.58
N LEU A 108 6.62 5.94 -15.49
CA LEU A 108 8.09 5.87 -15.61
C LEU A 108 8.57 6.24 -17.01
N SER A 109 7.91 5.74 -18.07
CA SER A 109 8.23 6.07 -19.47
C SER A 109 8.13 7.58 -19.72
N LEU A 110 7.02 8.20 -19.31
CA LEU A 110 6.81 9.63 -19.44
C LEU A 110 7.84 10.44 -18.62
N ALA A 111 8.13 10.00 -17.40
CA ALA A 111 9.12 10.67 -16.53
C ALA A 111 10.54 10.58 -17.11
N GLU A 112 10.94 9.44 -17.68
CA GLU A 112 12.21 9.28 -18.39
C GLU A 112 12.31 10.21 -19.57
N ARG A 113 11.27 10.27 -20.42
CA ARG A 113 11.21 11.16 -21.57
C ARG A 113 11.26 12.63 -21.20
N ALA A 114 10.62 12.99 -20.06
CA ALA A 114 10.58 14.37 -19.56
C ALA A 114 11.79 14.76 -18.70
N GLY A 115 12.71 13.86 -18.41
CA GLY A 115 13.85 14.12 -17.50
C GLY A 115 13.40 14.34 -16.04
N GLY A 116 12.24 13.81 -15.64
CA GLY A 116 11.58 14.10 -14.38
C GLY A 116 12.07 13.26 -13.19
N VAL A 117 11.59 13.64 -12.01
CA VAL A 117 11.80 12.92 -10.75
C VAL A 117 10.58 12.09 -10.42
N VAL A 118 10.78 10.85 -9.97
CA VAL A 118 9.71 9.90 -9.65
C VAL A 118 9.77 9.48 -8.19
N ASP A 119 8.67 9.71 -7.44
CA ASP A 119 8.54 9.26 -6.06
C ASP A 119 7.07 9.00 -5.69
N HIS A 120 6.80 7.95 -4.93
CA HIS A 120 5.46 7.67 -4.44
C HIS A 120 5.17 8.46 -3.16
N ALA A 121 3.94 8.97 -3.00
CA ALA A 121 3.57 9.78 -1.84
C ALA A 121 3.76 9.06 -0.49
N LEU A 122 3.69 7.73 -0.46
CA LEU A 122 3.93 6.92 0.75
C LEU A 122 5.35 6.33 0.83
N SER A 123 6.28 6.80 0.02
CA SER A 123 7.65 6.25 -0.06
C SER A 123 8.43 6.42 1.23
N GLU A 124 8.15 7.43 2.05
CA GLU A 124 8.86 7.67 3.31
C GLU A 124 8.84 6.44 4.23
N GLY A 125 7.67 5.82 4.40
CA GLY A 125 7.55 4.57 5.15
C GLY A 125 8.37 3.43 4.53
N GLN A 126 8.40 3.33 3.21
CA GLN A 126 9.16 2.31 2.51
C GLN A 126 10.67 2.50 2.68
N TYR A 127 11.15 3.75 2.65
CA TYR A 127 12.58 4.04 2.80
C TYR A 127 13.16 3.68 4.16
N ARG A 128 12.34 3.63 5.21
CA ARG A 128 12.74 3.07 6.51
C ARG A 128 13.22 1.62 6.37
N ASN A 129 12.53 0.82 5.55
CA ASN A 129 12.93 -0.55 5.22
C ASN A 129 14.12 -0.61 4.26
N VAL A 130 14.13 0.20 3.21
CA VAL A 130 15.18 0.19 2.16
C VAL A 130 16.55 0.46 2.76
N LYS A 131 16.68 1.44 3.67
CA LYS A 131 17.93 1.72 4.39
C LYS A 131 18.46 0.50 5.14
N VAL A 132 17.58 -0.22 5.84
CA VAL A 132 17.97 -1.43 6.58
C VAL A 132 18.26 -2.59 5.63
N LEU A 133 17.48 -2.73 4.55
CA LEU A 133 17.72 -3.75 3.53
C LEU A 133 19.09 -3.60 2.90
N GLN A 134 19.50 -2.37 2.59
CA GLN A 134 20.80 -2.07 1.98
C GLN A 134 21.98 -2.27 2.93
N SER A 135 21.79 -2.10 4.24
CA SER A 135 22.85 -2.24 5.24
C SER A 135 22.98 -3.65 5.80
N ALA A 136 21.89 -4.31 6.11
CA ALA A 136 21.87 -5.58 6.84
C ALA A 136 20.98 -6.65 6.20
N GLY A 137 19.87 -6.25 5.59
CA GLY A 137 18.84 -7.18 5.14
C GLY A 137 18.18 -7.96 6.27
N TRP A 138 17.23 -8.83 5.92
CA TRP A 138 16.60 -9.76 6.86
C TRP A 138 15.98 -10.96 6.14
N THR A 139 15.71 -12.03 6.89
CA THR A 139 14.90 -13.16 6.41
C THR A 139 13.44 -12.75 6.39
N THR A 140 12.79 -12.77 5.23
CA THR A 140 11.39 -12.38 5.07
C THR A 140 10.44 -13.55 5.21
N SER A 141 9.21 -13.28 5.72
CA SER A 141 8.05 -14.15 5.62
C SER A 141 7.07 -13.60 4.59
N THR A 142 6.13 -14.42 4.17
CA THR A 142 4.99 -14.03 3.35
C THR A 142 3.70 -14.05 4.18
N LEU A 143 2.63 -13.41 3.69
CA LEU A 143 1.32 -13.52 4.33
C LEU A 143 0.86 -14.99 4.39
N THR A 144 1.11 -15.75 3.33
CA THR A 144 0.73 -17.17 3.23
C THR A 144 1.56 -18.04 4.17
N GLU A 145 2.86 -17.80 4.28
CA GLU A 145 3.71 -18.56 5.20
C GLU A 145 3.38 -18.24 6.65
N THR A 146 3.19 -16.95 6.98
CA THR A 146 2.73 -16.53 8.32
C THR A 146 1.40 -17.19 8.67
N ARG A 147 0.43 -17.16 7.73
CA ARG A 147 -0.87 -17.82 7.89
C ARG A 147 -0.76 -19.32 8.22
N ASN A 148 0.13 -20.02 7.54
CA ASN A 148 0.19 -21.47 7.58
C ASN A 148 1.17 -22.04 8.63
N ARG A 149 2.13 -21.24 9.13
CA ARG A 149 3.23 -21.77 9.96
C ARG A 149 3.45 -21.06 11.28
N ALA A 150 3.14 -19.74 11.37
CA ALA A 150 3.54 -18.98 12.55
C ALA A 150 2.79 -19.46 13.82
N ASP A 151 3.53 -19.84 14.84
CA ASP A 151 3.03 -20.16 16.18
C ASP A 151 3.25 -18.99 17.17
N LEU A 152 4.20 -18.09 16.87
CA LEU A 152 4.44 -16.85 17.59
C LEU A 152 4.46 -15.65 16.63
N LEU A 153 3.62 -14.66 16.88
CA LEU A 153 3.68 -13.36 16.18
C LEU A 153 4.08 -12.27 17.17
N ILE A 154 5.08 -11.47 16.79
CA ILE A 154 5.50 -10.29 17.54
C ILE A 154 5.17 -9.07 16.68
N VAL A 155 4.07 -8.39 17.01
CA VAL A 155 3.59 -7.19 16.32
C VAL A 155 4.24 -5.97 16.96
N VAL A 156 4.96 -5.20 16.14
CA VAL A 156 5.75 -4.06 16.57
C VAL A 156 5.19 -2.77 15.98
N GLY A 157 4.89 -1.79 16.82
CA GLY A 157 4.41 -0.48 16.41
C GLY A 157 2.95 -0.24 16.68
N SER A 158 2.22 0.23 15.68
CA SER A 158 0.81 0.57 15.78
C SER A 158 -0.12 -0.61 15.48
N ASP A 159 -1.39 -0.42 15.79
CA ASP A 159 -2.44 -1.39 15.44
C ASP A 159 -2.52 -1.57 13.91
N ILE A 160 -2.09 -2.72 13.44
CA ILE A 160 -2.03 -3.09 12.02
C ILE A 160 -3.41 -3.04 11.33
N ARG A 161 -4.51 -3.20 12.08
CA ARG A 161 -5.87 -3.11 11.51
C ARG A 161 -6.19 -1.74 10.94
N LYS A 162 -5.52 -0.68 11.41
CA LYS A 162 -5.66 0.66 10.82
C LYS A 162 -5.17 0.72 9.37
N LEU A 163 -4.15 -0.08 9.03
CA LEU A 163 -3.64 -0.22 7.67
C LEU A 163 -4.32 -1.35 6.91
N HIS A 164 -4.48 -2.50 7.55
CA HIS A 164 -4.93 -3.75 6.97
C HIS A 164 -6.05 -4.36 7.84
N PRO A 165 -7.31 -3.91 7.68
CA PRO A 165 -8.39 -4.32 8.57
C PRO A 165 -8.60 -5.83 8.69
N ARG A 166 -8.30 -6.58 7.62
CA ARG A 166 -8.47 -8.03 7.57
C ARG A 166 -7.18 -8.84 7.86
N PHE A 167 -6.14 -8.21 8.44
CA PHE A 167 -4.90 -8.93 8.73
C PHE A 167 -5.11 -10.07 9.74
N PHE A 168 -5.89 -9.83 10.80
CA PHE A 168 -6.11 -10.84 11.83
C PHE A 168 -6.97 -11.99 11.35
N ASP A 169 -8.09 -11.74 10.71
CA ASP A 169 -9.00 -12.78 10.23
C ASP A 169 -8.43 -13.58 9.05
N ARG A 170 -7.60 -12.98 8.21
CA ARG A 170 -7.01 -13.68 7.05
C ARG A 170 -5.67 -14.35 7.31
N VAL A 171 -4.87 -13.83 8.23
CA VAL A 171 -3.47 -14.26 8.42
C VAL A 171 -3.25 -14.85 9.81
N VAL A 172 -3.76 -14.21 10.85
CA VAL A 172 -3.52 -14.64 12.23
C VAL A 172 -4.50 -15.72 12.66
N SER A 173 -5.76 -15.58 12.34
CA SER A 173 -6.81 -16.54 12.67
C SER A 173 -7.70 -16.89 11.46
N PRO A 174 -7.12 -17.43 10.38
CA PRO A 174 -7.89 -17.80 9.19
C PRO A 174 -8.83 -18.97 9.50
N PRO A 175 -9.97 -19.08 8.79
CA PRO A 175 -10.91 -20.19 8.97
C PRO A 175 -10.32 -21.53 8.55
N ASP A 176 -9.32 -21.53 7.68
CA ASP A 176 -8.63 -22.70 7.13
C ASP A 176 -7.14 -22.43 6.99
N SER A 177 -6.34 -23.48 6.96
CA SER A 177 -4.92 -23.41 6.62
C SER A 177 -4.45 -24.72 5.97
N MET A 178 -3.30 -24.67 5.28
CA MET A 178 -2.71 -25.84 4.62
C MET A 178 -2.21 -26.90 5.60
N PHE A 179 -1.84 -26.47 6.80
CA PHE A 179 -1.45 -27.37 7.89
C PHE A 179 -2.53 -27.34 8.94
N ASP A 180 -2.75 -28.41 9.67
CA ASP A 180 -3.74 -28.45 10.74
C ASP A 180 -3.34 -27.48 11.86
N VAL A 181 -3.67 -26.19 11.65
CA VAL A 181 -3.46 -25.12 12.63
C VAL A 181 -4.58 -25.02 13.65
N THR A 182 -5.63 -25.84 13.55
CA THR A 182 -6.63 -25.96 14.61
C THR A 182 -5.99 -26.47 15.91
N ALA A 183 -4.90 -27.23 15.78
CA ALA A 183 -4.04 -27.65 16.88
C ALA A 183 -2.99 -26.58 17.29
N LEU A 184 -2.67 -25.59 16.43
CA LEU A 184 -1.71 -24.52 16.69
C LEU A 184 -2.42 -23.30 17.26
N LYS A 185 -2.51 -23.23 18.58
CA LYS A 185 -2.88 -21.98 19.25
C LYS A 185 -1.70 -21.02 19.21
N ARG A 186 -1.83 -19.95 18.45
CA ARG A 186 -0.79 -18.94 18.28
C ARG A 186 -0.71 -18.01 19.47
N THR A 187 0.50 -17.66 19.87
CA THR A 187 0.73 -16.56 20.79
C THR A 187 0.96 -15.28 19.98
N VAL A 188 0.25 -14.20 20.33
CA VAL A 188 0.40 -12.89 19.70
C VAL A 188 0.92 -11.90 20.73
N VAL A 189 2.09 -11.31 20.47
CA VAL A 189 2.74 -10.32 21.30
C VAL A 189 2.62 -8.95 20.65
N PHE A 190 2.23 -7.93 21.39
CA PHE A 190 2.18 -6.55 20.96
C PHE A 190 3.24 -5.72 21.67
N ILE A 191 4.14 -5.10 20.92
CA ILE A 191 5.14 -4.13 21.43
C ILE A 191 4.80 -2.76 20.84
N GLY A 192 4.29 -1.85 21.65
CA GLY A 192 3.79 -0.55 21.21
C GLY A 192 2.30 -0.38 21.49
N GLU A 193 1.51 -0.05 20.47
CA GLU A 193 0.06 0.06 20.59
C GLU A 193 -0.57 -1.34 20.74
N VAL A 194 -1.39 -1.49 21.76
CA VAL A 194 -2.08 -2.76 22.05
C VAL A 194 -3.54 -2.62 21.63
N PRO A 195 -4.01 -3.41 20.65
CA PRO A 195 -5.40 -3.39 20.24
C PRO A 195 -6.33 -3.96 21.33
N GLU A 196 -7.62 -3.62 21.28
CA GLU A 196 -8.61 -4.22 22.17
C GLU A 196 -8.63 -5.75 21.98
N ARG A 197 -8.71 -6.49 23.09
CA ARG A 197 -8.64 -7.97 23.09
C ARG A 197 -9.71 -8.61 22.20
N ALA A 198 -10.92 -8.07 22.20
CA ALA A 198 -12.03 -8.57 21.37
C ALA A 198 -11.71 -8.55 19.86
N ALA A 199 -10.83 -7.67 19.45
CA ALA A 199 -10.49 -7.46 18.04
C ALA A 199 -9.34 -8.37 17.55
N VAL A 200 -8.74 -9.15 18.43
CA VAL A 200 -7.64 -10.09 18.15
C VAL A 200 -8.09 -11.55 18.38
N ASN A 201 -9.29 -11.73 18.90
CA ASN A 201 -9.82 -13.06 19.19
C ASN A 201 -10.18 -13.82 17.91
N GLY A 202 -9.77 -15.08 17.87
CA GLY A 202 -10.13 -16.03 16.81
C GLY A 202 -9.79 -17.44 17.26
N PRO A 203 -10.36 -18.46 16.64
CA PRO A 203 -10.21 -19.85 17.08
C PRO A 203 -8.76 -20.34 17.16
N GLN A 204 -7.84 -19.67 16.46
CA GLN A 204 -6.42 -20.01 16.41
C GLN A 204 -5.55 -19.09 17.28
N VAL A 205 -6.10 -18.09 17.93
CA VAL A 205 -5.39 -17.26 18.89
C VAL A 205 -5.52 -17.88 20.27
N GLY A 206 -4.38 -18.32 20.84
CA GLY A 206 -4.28 -18.80 22.20
C GLY A 206 -4.07 -17.64 23.18
N ASP A 207 -2.80 -17.27 23.37
CA ASP A 207 -2.43 -16.22 24.30
C ASP A 207 -2.13 -14.89 23.61
N THR A 208 -2.43 -13.80 24.30
CA THR A 208 -2.02 -12.46 23.91
C THR A 208 -1.16 -11.85 25.00
N VAL A 209 0.00 -11.31 24.61
CA VAL A 209 0.93 -10.63 25.52
C VAL A 209 1.04 -9.16 25.12
N ALA A 210 0.81 -8.26 26.08
CA ALA A 210 0.85 -6.83 25.86
C ALA A 210 2.08 -6.19 26.51
N LEU A 211 2.88 -5.51 25.71
CA LEU A 211 4.02 -4.68 26.12
C LEU A 211 3.78 -3.23 25.64
N PRO A 212 2.83 -2.48 26.25
CA PRO A 212 2.46 -1.15 25.82
C PRO A 212 3.61 -0.17 26.07
N CYS A 213 4.03 0.53 25.01
CA CYS A 213 5.02 1.60 25.08
C CYS A 213 4.77 2.60 23.94
N LYS A 214 5.36 3.80 24.08
CA LYS A 214 5.31 4.81 23.02
C LYS A 214 6.15 4.37 21.82
N VAL A 215 5.84 4.88 20.63
CA VAL A 215 6.54 4.51 19.39
C VAL A 215 8.06 4.80 19.49
N GLU A 216 8.46 5.87 20.14
CA GLU A 216 9.86 6.27 20.35
C GLU A 216 10.63 5.30 21.28
N GLN A 217 9.91 4.54 22.10
CA GLN A 217 10.48 3.60 23.07
C GLN A 217 10.64 2.17 22.52
N ILE A 218 10.04 1.88 21.38
CA ILE A 218 10.05 0.53 20.79
C ILE A 218 11.48 0.04 20.53
N GLY A 219 12.34 0.90 19.98
CA GLY A 219 13.75 0.57 19.73
C GLY A 219 14.50 0.13 20.98
N GLU A 220 14.24 0.78 22.13
CA GLU A 220 14.82 0.41 23.42
C GLU A 220 14.32 -0.95 23.92
N VAL A 221 13.00 -1.21 23.80
CA VAL A 221 12.43 -2.53 24.16
C VAL A 221 13.05 -3.64 23.32
N LEU A 222 13.14 -3.47 22.01
CA LEU A 222 13.74 -4.43 21.08
C LEU A 222 15.24 -4.62 21.37
N GLY A 223 15.98 -3.55 21.65
CA GLY A 223 17.39 -3.60 22.02
C GLY A 223 17.64 -4.39 23.31
N ALA A 224 16.81 -4.19 24.33
CA ALA A 224 16.88 -4.96 25.58
C ALA A 224 16.53 -6.44 25.34
N LEU A 225 15.52 -6.75 24.53
CA LEU A 225 15.15 -8.11 24.14
C LEU A 225 16.31 -8.81 23.43
N ARG A 226 16.94 -8.17 22.46
CA ARG A 226 18.11 -8.67 21.71
C ARG A 226 19.30 -8.91 22.64
N ALA A 227 19.59 -7.98 23.57
CA ALA A 227 20.65 -8.14 24.56
C ALA A 227 20.42 -9.38 25.43
N ARG A 228 19.19 -9.59 25.90
CA ARG A 228 18.83 -10.76 26.70
C ARG A 228 18.92 -12.07 25.92
N LEU A 229 18.49 -12.09 24.67
CA LEU A 229 18.63 -13.27 23.78
C LEU A 229 20.09 -13.67 23.57
N ARG A 230 20.99 -12.68 23.45
CA ARG A 230 22.43 -12.90 23.33
C ARG A 230 23.13 -13.24 24.66
N GLY A 231 22.39 -13.35 25.75
CA GLY A 231 22.95 -13.70 27.07
C GLY A 231 23.51 -12.53 27.87
N PHE A 232 23.41 -11.29 27.35
CA PHE A 232 23.91 -10.12 28.09
C PHE A 232 22.99 -9.77 29.26
N ARG A 233 23.57 -9.33 30.37
CA ARG A 233 22.83 -8.80 31.50
C ARG A 233 22.40 -7.36 31.23
N VAL A 234 21.11 -7.07 31.44
CA VAL A 234 20.57 -5.72 31.38
C VAL A 234 20.42 -5.23 32.81
N ASN A 235 21.27 -4.27 33.23
CA ASN A 235 21.30 -3.72 34.59
C ASN A 235 20.32 -2.54 34.75
N ALA A 236 19.07 -2.73 34.30
CA ALA A 236 17.98 -1.76 34.43
C ALA A 236 16.74 -2.46 34.98
N LYS A 237 15.83 -1.70 35.60
CA LYS A 237 14.53 -2.23 36.03
C LYS A 237 13.55 -2.30 34.85
N THR A 238 13.67 -1.37 33.92
CA THR A 238 12.80 -1.23 32.74
C THR A 238 13.64 -0.90 31.50
N ALA A 239 13.10 -1.19 30.31
CA ALA A 239 13.57 -0.69 29.03
C ALA A 239 12.36 -0.22 28.21
N GLY A 240 12.39 1.00 27.67
CA GLY A 240 11.23 1.60 27.00
C GLY A 240 9.96 1.58 27.84
N GLY A 241 10.08 1.76 29.17
CA GLY A 241 8.96 1.70 30.10
C GLY A 241 8.48 0.27 30.45
N ILE A 242 8.99 -0.76 29.80
CA ILE A 242 8.62 -2.17 30.04
C ILE A 242 9.55 -2.80 31.06
N ALA A 243 8.97 -3.48 32.08
CA ALA A 243 9.75 -4.17 33.07
C ALA A 243 10.62 -5.28 32.46
N ILE A 244 11.91 -5.37 32.86
CA ILE A 244 12.83 -6.39 32.32
C ILE A 244 12.31 -7.81 32.57
N ALA A 245 11.55 -8.05 33.65
CA ALA A 245 10.90 -9.35 33.88
C ALA A 245 9.95 -9.75 32.74
N LYS A 246 9.19 -8.81 32.19
CA LYS A 246 8.31 -9.07 31.01
C LYS A 246 9.11 -9.32 29.74
N ILE A 247 10.24 -8.61 29.56
CA ILE A 247 11.15 -8.85 28.43
C ILE A 247 11.78 -10.24 28.55
N ASN A 248 12.18 -10.67 29.76
CA ASN A 248 12.69 -12.03 29.99
C ASN A 248 11.63 -13.10 29.68
N ALA A 249 10.36 -12.88 30.06
CA ALA A 249 9.28 -13.79 29.72
C ALA A 249 9.09 -13.89 28.18
N LEU A 250 9.24 -12.78 27.45
CA LEU A 250 9.21 -12.79 25.99
C LEU A 250 10.41 -13.57 25.39
N VAL A 251 11.60 -13.49 25.99
CA VAL A 251 12.75 -14.30 25.58
C VAL A 251 12.41 -15.79 25.63
N GLU A 252 11.74 -16.25 26.70
CA GLU A 252 11.35 -17.66 26.83
C GLU A 252 10.29 -18.06 25.80
N LEU A 253 9.31 -17.20 25.51
CA LEU A 253 8.35 -17.42 24.40
C LEU A 253 9.07 -17.57 23.06
N CYS A 254 10.04 -16.69 22.78
CA CYS A 254 10.82 -16.76 21.55
C CYS A 254 11.62 -18.07 21.44
N ARG A 255 12.18 -18.55 22.54
CA ARG A 255 12.94 -19.83 22.58
C ARG A 255 12.06 -21.06 22.36
N GLN A 256 10.79 -20.99 22.72
CA GLN A 256 9.83 -22.09 22.57
C GLN A 256 9.16 -22.10 21.18
N ALA A 257 9.20 -20.99 20.45
CA ALA A 257 8.58 -20.87 19.14
C ALA A 257 9.24 -21.80 18.12
N LYS A 258 8.42 -22.49 17.32
CA LYS A 258 8.87 -23.32 16.19
C LYS A 258 9.05 -22.47 14.92
N TYR A 259 8.13 -21.51 14.69
CA TYR A 259 8.19 -20.56 13.62
C TYR A 259 7.63 -19.21 14.07
N GLY A 260 8.50 -18.29 14.41
CA GLY A 260 8.12 -16.95 14.84
C GLY A 260 8.12 -15.95 13.69
N VAL A 261 7.24 -14.97 13.76
CA VAL A 261 7.20 -13.85 12.80
C VAL A 261 7.19 -12.52 13.54
N VAL A 262 8.16 -11.66 13.24
CA VAL A 262 8.17 -10.27 13.69
C VAL A 262 7.48 -9.44 12.61
N VAL A 263 6.39 -8.78 12.99
CA VAL A 263 5.54 -8.00 12.09
C VAL A 263 5.68 -6.52 12.42
N TRP A 264 5.96 -5.69 11.43
CA TRP A 264 5.98 -4.23 11.58
C TRP A 264 5.37 -3.54 10.37
N ALA A 265 4.95 -2.31 10.55
CA ALA A 265 4.41 -1.48 9.48
C ALA A 265 5.17 -0.15 9.43
N PRO A 266 6.16 0.02 8.54
CA PRO A 266 7.00 1.22 8.50
C PRO A 266 6.23 2.54 8.38
N PRO A 267 5.10 2.63 7.66
CA PRO A 267 4.32 3.86 7.61
C PRO A 267 3.80 4.34 8.98
N THR A 268 3.68 3.43 9.96
CA THR A 268 3.19 3.76 11.32
C THR A 268 4.28 4.12 12.31
N LEU A 269 5.54 3.96 11.95
CA LEU A 269 6.69 4.34 12.76
C LEU A 269 7.02 5.82 12.47
N ASP A 270 6.12 6.72 12.90
CA ASP A 270 6.26 8.15 12.64
C ASP A 270 7.13 8.83 13.70
N LEU A 271 8.44 8.68 13.54
CA LEU A 271 9.46 9.30 14.40
C LEU A 271 10.75 9.54 13.59
N PRO A 272 11.59 10.50 14.01
CA PRO A 272 12.92 10.68 13.44
C PRO A 272 13.75 9.40 13.54
N HIS A 273 14.48 9.08 12.48
CA HIS A 273 15.35 7.89 12.42
C HIS A 273 14.63 6.56 12.70
N ALA A 274 13.38 6.44 12.27
CA ALA A 274 12.58 5.22 12.45
C ALA A 274 13.20 3.97 11.80
N GLU A 275 14.11 4.15 10.84
CA GLU A 275 14.94 3.06 10.29
C GLU A 275 15.73 2.32 11.37
N LEU A 276 16.14 3.00 12.47
CA LEU A 276 16.83 2.34 13.59
C LEU A 276 15.91 1.40 14.35
N THR A 277 14.61 1.73 14.45
CA THR A 277 13.62 0.81 15.03
C THR A 277 13.41 -0.41 14.13
N VAL A 278 13.36 -0.20 12.81
CA VAL A 278 13.31 -1.30 11.84
C VAL A 278 14.57 -2.17 11.93
N ASP A 279 15.76 -1.56 12.06
CA ASP A 279 17.02 -2.30 12.26
C ASP A 279 16.98 -3.15 13.54
N GLN A 280 16.43 -2.64 14.65
CA GLN A 280 16.24 -3.44 15.86
C GLN A 280 15.27 -4.61 15.63
N ALA A 281 14.18 -4.42 14.88
CA ALA A 281 13.22 -5.49 14.57
C ALA A 281 13.85 -6.56 13.67
N THR A 282 14.57 -6.17 12.63
CA THR A 282 15.26 -7.09 11.72
C THR A 282 16.46 -7.77 12.39
N GLY A 283 17.18 -7.04 13.23
CA GLY A 283 18.24 -7.58 14.06
C GLY A 283 17.72 -8.63 15.08
N LEU A 284 16.50 -8.43 15.61
CA LEU A 284 15.84 -9.45 16.44
C LEU A 284 15.59 -10.72 15.63
N VAL A 285 15.09 -10.63 14.41
CA VAL A 285 14.92 -11.78 13.50
C VAL A 285 16.26 -12.50 13.30
N LYS A 286 17.33 -11.76 13.04
CA LYS A 286 18.68 -12.31 12.84
C LYS A 286 19.19 -13.04 14.11
N ASP A 287 19.03 -12.43 15.28
CA ASP A 287 19.48 -13.00 16.54
C ASP A 287 18.72 -14.30 16.85
N LEU A 288 17.42 -14.34 16.62
CA LEU A 288 16.57 -15.52 16.86
C LEU A 288 16.86 -16.65 15.86
N ASN A 289 17.26 -16.35 14.63
CA ASN A 289 17.63 -17.39 13.66
C ASN A 289 18.95 -18.11 13.97
N GLN A 290 19.67 -17.75 15.04
CA GLN A 290 20.81 -18.54 15.51
C GLN A 290 20.39 -19.90 16.09
N THR A 291 19.21 -19.98 16.67
CA THR A 291 18.72 -21.18 17.39
C THR A 291 17.29 -21.58 17.01
N GLN A 292 16.46 -20.65 16.52
CA GLN A 292 15.07 -20.85 16.16
C GLN A 292 14.84 -20.52 14.69
N ARG A 293 13.62 -20.70 14.21
CA ARG A 293 13.20 -20.21 12.89
C ARG A 293 12.32 -18.96 13.06
N PHE A 294 12.85 -17.83 12.65
CA PHE A 294 12.13 -16.55 12.65
C PHE A 294 12.22 -15.85 11.30
N ALA A 295 11.18 -15.08 10.97
CA ALA A 295 11.18 -14.23 9.80
C ALA A 295 10.55 -12.88 10.12
N GLY A 296 10.86 -11.88 9.29
CA GLY A 296 10.27 -10.55 9.35
C GLY A 296 9.14 -10.41 8.32
N LEU A 297 8.03 -9.81 8.70
CA LEU A 297 6.95 -9.44 7.81
C LEU A 297 6.70 -7.94 7.90
N SER A 298 7.15 -7.23 6.88
CA SER A 298 6.85 -5.79 6.75
C SER A 298 5.51 -5.60 6.06
N LEU A 299 4.65 -4.75 6.62
CA LEU A 299 3.33 -4.43 6.11
C LEU A 299 3.25 -2.98 5.64
N GLY A 300 2.47 -2.74 4.59
CA GLY A 300 2.31 -1.43 3.95
C GLY A 300 1.61 -1.57 2.61
N GLY A 301 2.03 -0.79 1.62
CA GLY A 301 1.62 -0.97 0.22
C GLY A 301 0.22 -0.46 -0.12
N ASN A 302 -0.39 0.35 0.74
CA ASN A 302 -1.63 1.05 0.39
C ASN A 302 -1.38 1.98 -0.80
N GLU A 303 -2.45 2.34 -1.51
CA GLU A 303 -2.40 3.21 -2.71
C GLU A 303 -1.39 2.72 -3.76
N GLY A 304 -1.20 1.41 -3.88
CA GLY A 304 -0.29 0.82 -4.86
C GLY A 304 1.20 1.02 -4.59
N ALA A 305 1.62 1.45 -3.39
CA ALA A 305 3.01 1.79 -3.09
C ALA A 305 4.02 0.66 -3.36
N VAL A 306 3.66 -0.61 -3.04
CA VAL A 306 4.52 -1.77 -3.37
C VAL A 306 4.56 -2.00 -4.87
N THR A 307 3.44 -1.80 -5.58
CA THR A 307 3.39 -1.90 -7.04
C THR A 307 4.31 -0.85 -7.68
N ALA A 308 4.22 0.40 -7.23
CA ALA A 308 5.06 1.48 -7.74
C ALA A 308 6.55 1.19 -7.53
N ALA A 309 6.95 0.74 -6.33
CA ALA A 309 8.34 0.40 -6.03
C ALA A 309 8.85 -0.79 -6.84
N ALA A 310 8.05 -1.85 -6.98
CA ALA A 310 8.45 -3.03 -7.74
C ALA A 310 8.60 -2.72 -9.23
N VAL A 311 7.63 -2.02 -9.84
CA VAL A 311 7.71 -1.62 -11.26
C VAL A 311 8.90 -0.68 -11.50
N SER A 312 9.14 0.29 -10.59
CA SER A 312 10.32 1.15 -10.66
C SER A 312 11.61 0.33 -10.62
N THR A 313 11.71 -0.65 -9.71
CA THR A 313 12.88 -1.53 -9.62
C THR A 313 13.08 -2.36 -10.89
N TRP A 314 12.02 -2.89 -11.50
CA TRP A 314 12.13 -3.67 -12.73
C TRP A 314 12.62 -2.86 -13.92
N GLN A 315 12.21 -1.58 -14.02
CA GLN A 315 12.52 -0.73 -15.18
C GLN A 315 13.80 0.09 -15.01
N SER A 316 14.11 0.52 -13.78
CA SER A 316 15.25 1.41 -13.51
C SER A 316 16.37 0.79 -12.70
N GLY A 317 16.14 -0.35 -12.03
CA GLY A 317 17.04 -0.94 -11.04
C GLY A 317 16.89 -0.35 -9.64
N PHE A 318 16.02 0.66 -9.42
CA PHE A 318 15.87 1.38 -8.15
C PHE A 318 14.41 1.47 -7.68
N PRO A 319 14.16 1.38 -6.35
CA PRO A 319 12.81 1.37 -5.81
C PRO A 319 12.27 2.79 -5.59
N LEU A 320 11.99 3.57 -6.65
CA LEU A 320 11.56 4.97 -6.58
C LEU A 320 12.69 5.95 -6.16
N ARG A 321 12.34 7.22 -5.91
CA ARG A 321 13.27 8.33 -5.62
C ARG A 321 14.41 8.38 -6.63
N ILE A 322 13.99 8.42 -7.89
CA ILE A 322 14.88 8.46 -9.05
C ILE A 322 14.65 9.74 -9.84
N SER A 323 15.73 10.24 -10.43
CA SER A 323 15.72 11.35 -11.38
C SER A 323 16.25 10.88 -12.72
N TYR A 324 15.60 11.28 -13.80
CA TYR A 324 16.00 11.05 -15.17
C TYR A 324 16.67 12.27 -15.82
N ALA A 325 16.93 13.32 -15.06
CA ALA A 325 17.51 14.58 -15.59
C ALA A 325 18.85 14.42 -16.31
N SER A 326 19.61 13.36 -16.03
CA SER A 326 20.88 13.04 -16.71
C SER A 326 20.71 12.15 -17.95
N GLY A 327 19.48 11.79 -18.34
CA GLY A 327 19.20 10.82 -19.41
C GLY A 327 19.32 9.35 -18.97
N ALA A 328 19.59 9.09 -17.70
CA ALA A 328 19.59 7.76 -17.09
C ALA A 328 19.05 7.85 -15.66
N PRO A 329 18.48 6.74 -15.11
CA PRO A 329 17.95 6.76 -13.75
C PRO A 329 19.08 6.97 -12.74
N HIS A 330 19.00 8.05 -11.99
CA HIS A 330 19.87 8.37 -10.87
C HIS A 330 19.10 8.28 -9.56
N PHE A 331 19.56 7.45 -8.65
CA PHE A 331 18.89 7.15 -7.38
C PHE A 331 19.52 7.93 -6.23
N ASP A 332 18.68 8.65 -5.48
CA ASP A 332 19.07 9.24 -4.20
C ASP A 332 17.84 9.28 -3.27
N PRO A 333 17.82 8.46 -2.19
CA PRO A 333 16.68 8.31 -1.33
C PRO A 333 16.31 9.58 -0.52
N TYR A 334 17.23 10.49 -0.34
CA TYR A 334 16.99 11.77 0.32
C TYR A 334 16.67 12.88 -0.68
N ARG A 335 17.53 13.05 -1.67
CA ARG A 335 17.47 14.16 -2.64
C ARG A 335 16.18 14.14 -3.44
N TYR A 336 15.72 12.96 -3.89
CA TYR A 336 14.57 12.83 -4.78
C TYR A 336 13.28 12.48 -4.05
N SER A 337 13.16 12.81 -2.76
CA SER A 337 11.88 12.86 -2.07
C SER A 337 11.05 14.03 -2.58
N ILE A 338 9.91 13.77 -3.21
CA ILE A 338 9.07 14.83 -3.78
C ILE A 338 8.60 15.81 -2.72
N ASN A 339 8.22 15.34 -1.53
CA ASN A 339 7.82 16.23 -0.44
C ASN A 339 8.96 17.20 -0.07
N ARG A 340 10.20 16.70 0.05
CA ARG A 340 11.35 17.55 0.31
C ARG A 340 11.58 18.55 -0.83
N MET A 341 11.52 18.08 -2.07
CA MET A 341 11.76 18.92 -3.26
C MET A 341 10.73 20.04 -3.39
N LEU A 342 9.46 19.74 -3.13
CA LEU A 342 8.41 20.77 -3.12
C LEU A 342 8.65 21.82 -2.03
N ILE A 343 9.02 21.41 -0.81
CA ILE A 343 9.34 22.32 0.29
C ILE A 343 10.57 23.18 -0.03
N ALA A 344 11.56 22.62 -0.71
CA ALA A 344 12.79 23.32 -1.12
C ALA A 344 12.65 24.14 -2.41
N GLY A 345 11.49 24.12 -3.08
CA GLY A 345 11.27 24.82 -4.36
C GLY A 345 12.11 24.26 -5.51
N GLU A 346 12.48 22.98 -5.48
CA GLU A 346 13.34 22.34 -6.48
C GLU A 346 12.55 21.76 -7.67
N GLY A 347 11.22 21.73 -7.63
CA GLY A 347 10.35 21.31 -8.74
C GLY A 347 9.55 22.47 -9.28
N ASP A 348 9.24 22.49 -10.57
CA ASP A 348 8.47 23.53 -11.25
C ASP A 348 7.13 23.04 -11.82
N LEU A 349 6.87 21.73 -11.80
CA LEU A 349 5.61 21.09 -12.16
C LEU A 349 5.41 19.83 -11.32
N LEU A 350 4.18 19.59 -10.83
CA LEU A 350 3.79 18.36 -10.17
C LEU A 350 2.79 17.57 -11.05
N VAL A 351 3.16 16.40 -11.50
CA VAL A 351 2.25 15.41 -12.11
C VAL A 351 1.81 14.46 -11.01
N TRP A 352 0.52 14.48 -10.64
CA TRP A 352 -0.03 13.67 -9.55
C TRP A 352 -0.98 12.61 -10.07
N ILE A 353 -0.74 11.35 -9.67
CA ILE A 353 -1.53 10.20 -10.09
C ILE A 353 -2.21 9.56 -8.87
N ALA A 354 -3.55 9.57 -8.84
CA ALA A 354 -4.37 9.09 -7.74
C ALA A 354 -5.64 8.41 -8.24
N SER A 355 -5.53 7.18 -8.79
CA SER A 355 -6.65 6.45 -9.38
C SER A 355 -7.36 5.49 -8.42
N ILE A 356 -6.87 5.29 -7.18
CA ILE A 356 -7.42 4.30 -6.25
C ILE A 356 -8.37 4.95 -5.24
N SER A 357 -7.93 5.97 -4.51
CA SER A 357 -8.72 6.64 -3.47
C SER A 357 -8.93 8.13 -3.78
N PRO A 358 -10.14 8.66 -3.59
CA PRO A 358 -10.41 10.09 -3.72
C PRO A 358 -9.81 10.91 -2.56
N ASP A 359 -9.38 10.28 -1.49
CA ASP A 359 -8.73 10.93 -0.36
C ASP A 359 -7.21 11.01 -0.51
N PHE A 360 -6.64 10.45 -1.58
CA PHE A 360 -5.20 10.48 -1.85
C PHE A 360 -4.80 11.78 -2.56
N ALA A 361 -5.02 12.88 -1.86
CA ALA A 361 -4.79 14.23 -2.37
C ALA A 361 -3.31 14.55 -2.60
N PRO A 362 -2.98 15.41 -3.58
CA PRO A 362 -1.64 16.01 -3.66
C PRO A 362 -1.37 16.90 -2.46
N PRO A 363 -0.10 17.13 -2.09
CA PRO A 363 0.25 18.13 -1.09
C PRO A 363 -0.13 19.54 -1.59
N ALA A 364 -0.40 20.46 -0.66
CA ALA A 364 -0.52 21.88 -0.99
C ALA A 364 0.85 22.38 -1.49
N THR A 365 0.85 23.07 -2.65
CA THR A 365 2.08 23.56 -3.29
C THR A 365 1.78 24.74 -4.22
N ASP A 366 2.74 25.61 -4.41
CA ASP A 366 2.61 26.75 -5.31
C ASP A 366 2.93 26.40 -6.78
N VAL A 367 3.47 25.20 -7.05
CA VAL A 367 3.77 24.78 -8.42
C VAL A 367 2.50 24.33 -9.16
N ALA A 368 2.51 24.51 -10.49
CA ALA A 368 1.42 24.03 -11.33
C ALA A 368 1.26 22.50 -11.20
N MET A 369 0.00 22.02 -11.23
CA MET A 369 -0.30 20.59 -11.13
C MET A 369 -1.01 20.07 -12.37
N VAL A 370 -0.54 18.93 -12.88
CA VAL A 370 -1.26 18.05 -13.80
C VAL A 370 -1.73 16.84 -12.98
N VAL A 371 -3.04 16.66 -12.88
CA VAL A 371 -3.61 15.62 -12.00
C VAL A 371 -4.40 14.61 -12.81
N LEU A 372 -4.03 13.32 -12.66
CA LEU A 372 -4.81 12.17 -13.11
C LEU A 372 -5.45 11.56 -11.87
N GLY A 373 -6.73 11.79 -11.65
CA GLY A 373 -7.39 11.41 -10.40
C GLY A 373 -8.72 10.70 -10.60
N THR A 374 -9.08 9.81 -9.66
CA THR A 374 -10.43 9.26 -9.64
C THR A 374 -11.45 10.40 -9.43
N PRO A 375 -12.67 10.31 -10.01
CA PRO A 375 -13.72 11.30 -9.75
C PRO A 375 -13.94 11.54 -8.26
N GLY A 376 -14.07 12.80 -7.86
CA GLY A 376 -14.20 13.18 -6.45
C GLY A 376 -12.89 13.28 -5.69
N LEU A 377 -11.74 13.18 -6.35
CA LEU A 377 -10.43 13.44 -5.73
C LEU A 377 -10.41 14.84 -5.11
N LYS A 378 -10.06 14.90 -3.83
CA LYS A 378 -9.97 16.17 -3.09
C LYS A 378 -8.68 16.86 -3.47
N LEU A 379 -8.80 18.06 -4.05
CA LEU A 379 -7.64 18.88 -4.38
C LEU A 379 -7.52 20.03 -3.37
N PRO A 380 -6.32 20.28 -2.80
CA PRO A 380 -6.11 21.42 -1.89
C PRO A 380 -6.21 22.77 -2.59
N GLN A 381 -5.98 22.77 -3.93
CA GLN A 381 -6.06 23.92 -4.80
C GLN A 381 -6.41 23.49 -6.23
N PRO A 382 -6.94 24.40 -7.10
CA PRO A 382 -7.24 24.05 -8.49
C PRO A 382 -6.00 23.56 -9.24
N ALA A 383 -6.13 22.45 -9.95
CA ALA A 383 -5.08 21.95 -10.86
C ALA A 383 -5.03 22.79 -12.15
N ALA A 384 -3.84 22.92 -12.73
CA ALA A 384 -3.68 23.48 -14.07
C ALA A 384 -4.39 22.59 -15.10
N VAL A 385 -4.24 21.27 -14.96
CA VAL A 385 -4.98 20.27 -15.75
C VAL A 385 -5.47 19.16 -14.81
N PHE A 386 -6.75 18.82 -14.88
CA PHE A 386 -7.33 17.67 -14.22
C PHE A 386 -7.93 16.72 -15.25
N MET A 387 -7.59 15.44 -15.17
CA MET A 387 -8.12 14.38 -16.01
C MET A 387 -8.68 13.27 -15.15
N PRO A 388 -10.01 13.03 -15.17
CA PRO A 388 -10.61 11.92 -14.44
C PRO A 388 -10.19 10.60 -15.06
N VAL A 389 -9.79 9.64 -14.21
CA VAL A 389 -9.36 8.30 -14.61
C VAL A 389 -10.08 7.22 -13.83
N GLY A 390 -10.22 6.05 -14.43
CA GLY A 390 -10.84 4.88 -13.82
C GLY A 390 -9.98 4.27 -12.73
N THR A 391 -10.65 3.62 -11.77
CA THR A 391 -10.01 2.87 -10.68
C THR A 391 -9.73 1.43 -11.12
N PRO A 392 -8.48 0.96 -11.08
CA PRO A 392 -8.15 -0.44 -11.38
C PRO A 392 -8.86 -1.38 -10.41
N GLY A 393 -9.47 -2.45 -10.95
CA GLY A 393 -10.26 -3.39 -10.15
C GLY A 393 -11.71 -2.97 -9.89
N VAL A 394 -12.11 -1.83 -10.42
CA VAL A 394 -13.48 -1.33 -10.44
C VAL A 394 -13.89 -1.04 -11.89
N ASP A 395 -13.30 -0.01 -12.49
CA ASP A 395 -13.66 0.52 -13.81
C ASP A 395 -12.92 -0.18 -14.96
N HIS A 396 -11.81 -0.80 -14.66
CA HIS A 396 -11.02 -1.58 -15.61
C HIS A 396 -10.24 -2.71 -14.94
N ALA A 397 -9.86 -3.70 -15.72
CA ALA A 397 -8.94 -4.74 -15.28
C ALA A 397 -7.52 -4.16 -15.13
N GLY A 398 -6.72 -4.75 -14.24
CA GLY A 398 -5.35 -4.35 -14.01
C GLY A 398 -4.59 -5.37 -13.17
N ARG A 399 -3.47 -4.97 -12.57
CA ARG A 399 -2.68 -5.79 -11.65
C ARG A 399 -2.09 -4.92 -10.55
N LEU A 400 -2.10 -5.44 -9.32
CA LEU A 400 -1.37 -4.86 -8.19
C LEU A 400 -0.49 -5.91 -7.53
N ILE A 401 0.58 -5.46 -6.90
CA ILE A 401 1.51 -6.32 -6.14
C ILE A 401 1.14 -6.23 -4.67
N ARG A 402 0.98 -7.40 -4.03
CA ARG A 402 0.59 -7.51 -2.62
C ARG A 402 1.70 -7.02 -1.69
N CYS A 403 1.34 -6.56 -0.50
CA CYS A 403 2.26 -5.92 0.46
C CYS A 403 3.47 -6.77 0.86
N ASP A 404 3.42 -8.10 0.71
CA ASP A 404 4.55 -9.00 0.93
C ASP A 404 5.45 -9.19 -0.31
N SER A 405 5.18 -8.49 -1.40
CA SER A 405 5.97 -8.45 -2.64
C SER A 405 6.14 -9.78 -3.40
N VAL A 406 5.35 -10.82 -3.07
CA VAL A 406 5.53 -12.16 -3.65
C VAL A 406 4.52 -12.52 -4.72
N VAL A 407 3.40 -11.83 -4.80
CA VAL A 407 2.37 -12.09 -5.80
C VAL A 407 1.89 -10.81 -6.47
N SER A 408 1.67 -10.89 -7.77
CA SER A 408 0.93 -9.91 -8.56
C SER A 408 -0.48 -10.44 -8.77
N LEU A 409 -1.47 -9.77 -8.20
CA LEU A 409 -2.87 -10.21 -8.25
C LEU A 409 -3.62 -9.50 -9.38
N PRO A 410 -4.39 -10.25 -10.20
CA PRO A 410 -5.23 -9.67 -11.23
C PRO A 410 -6.43 -8.97 -10.60
N LEU A 411 -6.77 -7.81 -11.14
CA LEU A 411 -7.93 -7.02 -10.80
C LEU A 411 -9.00 -7.19 -11.89
N LYS A 412 -10.25 -7.41 -11.48
CA LYS A 412 -11.37 -7.59 -12.41
C LYS A 412 -11.97 -6.24 -12.80
N ASN A 413 -12.46 -6.14 -14.02
CA ASN A 413 -13.37 -5.06 -14.39
C ASN A 413 -14.77 -5.42 -13.88
N LEU A 414 -15.29 -4.65 -12.93
CA LEU A 414 -16.59 -4.88 -12.31
C LEU A 414 -17.69 -3.96 -12.86
N HIS A 415 -17.28 -2.83 -13.44
CA HIS A 415 -18.17 -1.76 -13.86
C HIS A 415 -17.69 -1.21 -15.20
N ARG A 416 -18.60 -0.94 -16.12
CA ARG A 416 -18.26 -0.22 -17.36
C ARG A 416 -18.34 1.27 -17.10
N ALA A 417 -17.25 1.89 -16.68
CA ALA A 417 -17.13 3.32 -16.67
C ALA A 417 -16.53 3.83 -18.00
N GLU A 418 -16.98 4.98 -18.45
CA GLU A 418 -16.39 5.69 -19.61
C GLU A 418 -15.13 6.48 -19.23
N LEU A 419 -14.41 6.01 -18.19
CA LEU A 419 -13.21 6.65 -17.69
C LEU A 419 -11.96 5.98 -18.31
N PRO A 420 -11.01 6.77 -18.81
CA PRO A 420 -9.78 6.23 -19.38
C PRO A 420 -8.89 5.63 -18.27
N ARG A 421 -8.06 4.67 -18.63
CA ARG A 421 -7.03 4.16 -17.72
C ARG A 421 -5.88 5.17 -17.60
N VAL A 422 -5.21 5.19 -16.45
CA VAL A 422 -4.00 6.00 -16.25
C VAL A 422 -2.96 5.74 -17.34
N ALA A 423 -2.72 4.49 -17.69
CA ALA A 423 -1.75 4.12 -18.72
C ALA A 423 -2.06 4.76 -20.10
N ASP A 424 -3.33 4.76 -20.51
CA ASP A 424 -3.74 5.28 -21.81
C ASP A 424 -3.59 6.81 -21.87
N VAL A 425 -3.94 7.51 -20.78
CA VAL A 425 -3.79 8.96 -20.67
C VAL A 425 -2.32 9.36 -20.70
N LEU A 426 -1.47 8.68 -19.90
CA LEU A 426 -0.03 8.98 -19.87
C LEU A 426 0.66 8.68 -21.22
N ALA A 427 0.30 7.58 -21.87
CA ALA A 427 0.80 7.27 -23.21
C ALA A 427 0.37 8.36 -24.25
N SER A 428 -0.87 8.88 -24.13
CA SER A 428 -1.34 9.96 -24.99
C SER A 428 -0.58 11.27 -24.74
N ILE A 429 -0.25 11.58 -23.49
CA ILE A 429 0.58 12.74 -23.12
C ILE A 429 2.00 12.56 -23.69
N GLU A 430 2.59 11.38 -23.52
CA GLU A 430 3.93 11.06 -24.02
C GLU A 430 4.02 11.17 -25.54
N ALA A 431 2.99 10.74 -26.26
CA ALA A 431 2.92 10.86 -27.72
C ALA A 431 2.76 12.32 -28.19
N ALA A 432 2.29 13.23 -27.34
CA ALA A 432 2.09 14.64 -27.64
C ALA A 432 3.28 15.54 -27.21
N LEU A 433 4.30 15.00 -26.54
CA LEU A 433 5.59 15.61 -26.23
C LEU A 433 6.53 15.59 -27.45
#